data_29a395a6b4d98023e711ef3ae9c3b764
#
_entry.id   29a395a6b4d98023e711ef3ae9c3b764
#
_cell.length_a   1.000
_cell.length_b   1.000
_cell.length_c   1.000
_cell.angle_alpha   90.00
_cell.angle_beta   90.00
_cell.angle_gamma   90.00
#
_symmetry.space_group_name_H-M   'P 1'
#
loop_
_entity.id
_entity.type
_entity.pdbx_description
1 polymer ?
#
loop_
_entity_poly.entity_id
_entity_poly.type
_entity_poly.pdbx_seq_one_letter_code
_entity_poly.pdbx_strand_id
1 'polypeptide(L)'
;VWRSLKKGEMDLSFQLESAEFYAQGLTFVPLLYVPELCIPIHPPADMPVGRLTLEQALQYRWLLIKEMYQTVYETSLVQEGLERGVSFTPVGGIRSAAYGDPALKMVPAVYYRRPDLSFVRVLDWGRGHRFGIVLGQKREDPVVMAYVRALQQQLPSLSEKLFGLKLE
;
A
#
# COMPACT_ATOMS: atom_id res chain seq x y z
N VAL A 1 11.96 12.81 2.82
CA VAL A 1 11.16 12.55 4.04
C VAL A 1 12.08 12.16 5.20
N TRP A 2 12.91 11.10 5.11
CA TRP A 2 13.76 10.60 6.21
C TRP A 2 14.71 11.64 6.82
N ARG A 3 15.42 12.39 5.94
CA ARG A 3 16.39 13.40 6.38
C ARG A 3 15.69 14.49 7.18
N SER A 4 14.52 14.93 6.74
CA SER A 4 13.75 15.97 7.42
C SER A 4 13.19 15.52 8.76
N LEU A 5 12.72 14.27 8.87
CA LEU A 5 12.30 13.68 10.14
C LEU A 5 13.47 13.54 11.11
N LYS A 6 14.64 13.07 10.63
CA LYS A 6 15.84 12.94 11.46
C LYS A 6 16.42 14.27 11.94
N LYS A 7 16.29 15.32 11.13
CA LYS A 7 16.77 16.67 11.49
C LYS A 7 15.76 17.46 12.35
N GLY A 8 14.57 16.92 12.58
CA GLY A 8 13.50 17.65 13.27
C GLY A 8 12.88 18.77 12.45
N GLU A 9 13.12 18.83 11.14
CA GLU A 9 12.48 19.75 10.21
C GLU A 9 11.03 19.36 9.96
N MET A 10 10.68 18.10 10.23
CA MET A 10 9.34 17.53 10.14
C MET A 10 9.09 16.69 11.40
N ASP A 11 7.93 16.86 12.01
CA ASP A 11 7.58 16.17 13.25
C ASP A 11 7.12 14.74 13.00
N LEU A 12 6.31 14.56 11.94
CA LEU A 12 5.74 13.29 11.52
C LEU A 12 5.49 13.24 10.00
N SER A 13 5.31 12.02 9.47
CA SER A 13 4.91 11.80 8.08
C SER A 13 3.98 10.60 7.97
N PHE A 14 2.93 10.70 7.14
CA PHE A 14 2.06 9.57 6.83
C PHE A 14 2.68 8.71 5.74
N GLN A 15 2.86 7.42 6.02
CA GLN A 15 3.55 6.49 5.13
C GLN A 15 2.96 5.07 5.23
N LEU A 16 3.19 4.26 4.19
CA LEU A 16 3.11 2.81 4.33
C LEU A 16 4.30 2.32 5.17
N GLU A 17 4.08 1.26 5.94
CA GLU A 17 5.15 0.64 6.72
C GLU A 17 6.31 0.17 5.82
N SER A 18 7.52 0.39 6.26
CA SER A 18 8.73 -0.05 5.58
C SER A 18 9.81 -0.45 6.59
N ALA A 19 10.51 -1.54 6.30
CA ALA A 19 11.67 -1.97 7.09
C ALA A 19 12.76 -0.88 7.19
N GLU A 20 12.84 -0.01 6.17
CA GLU A 20 13.77 1.10 6.14
C GLU A 20 13.57 2.09 7.29
N PHE A 21 12.32 2.29 7.77
CA PHE A 21 12.07 3.18 8.93
C PHE A 21 12.80 2.69 10.15
N TYR A 22 12.71 1.41 10.44
CA TYR A 22 13.35 0.78 11.59
C TYR A 22 14.87 0.79 11.45
N ALA A 23 15.40 0.50 10.26
CA ALA A 23 16.82 0.58 9.97
C ALA A 23 17.39 2.00 10.16
N GLN A 24 16.55 3.02 9.98
CA GLN A 24 16.93 4.42 10.19
C GLN A 24 16.69 4.91 11.63
N GLY A 25 16.24 4.06 12.54
CA GLY A 25 15.93 4.42 13.93
C GLY A 25 14.69 5.31 14.08
N LEU A 26 13.80 5.30 13.08
CA LEU A 26 12.52 6.01 13.14
C LEU A 26 11.46 5.11 13.78
N THR A 27 10.44 5.72 14.37
CA THR A 27 9.33 5.00 14.97
C THR A 27 8.14 5.01 14.02
N PHE A 28 7.62 3.84 13.67
CA PHE A 28 6.38 3.70 12.92
C PHE A 28 5.22 3.39 13.86
N VAL A 29 4.14 4.15 13.73
CA VAL A 29 2.91 3.98 14.48
C VAL A 29 1.79 3.60 13.51
N PRO A 30 1.31 2.36 13.53
CA PRO A 30 0.25 1.93 12.62
C PRO A 30 -1.08 2.61 12.97
N LEU A 31 -1.83 3.02 11.95
CA LEU A 31 -3.14 3.65 12.08
C LEU A 31 -4.25 2.83 11.45
N LEU A 32 -4.01 2.26 10.27
CA LEU A 32 -5.02 1.48 9.55
C LEU A 32 -4.36 0.51 8.56
N TYR A 33 -5.13 -0.48 8.13
CA TYR A 33 -4.78 -1.30 6.98
C TYR A 33 -5.39 -0.72 5.71
N VAL A 34 -4.63 -0.77 4.62
CA VAL A 34 -5.08 -0.39 3.28
C VAL A 34 -4.86 -1.56 2.33
N PRO A 35 -5.84 -1.88 1.47
CA PRO A 35 -5.69 -2.97 0.52
C PRO A 35 -4.75 -2.60 -0.62
N GLU A 36 -4.29 -3.63 -1.32
CA GLU A 36 -3.76 -3.48 -2.66
C GLU A 36 -4.92 -3.35 -3.65
N LEU A 37 -4.81 -2.40 -4.57
CA LEU A 37 -5.71 -2.28 -5.70
C LEU A 37 -5.06 -2.85 -6.95
N CYS A 38 -5.84 -3.57 -7.72
CA CYS A 38 -5.47 -4.08 -9.02
C CYS A 38 -6.15 -3.24 -10.09
N ILE A 39 -5.39 -2.55 -10.91
CA ILE A 39 -5.89 -1.84 -12.09
C ILE A 39 -5.73 -2.79 -13.27
N PRO A 40 -6.82 -3.35 -13.83
CA PRO A 40 -6.75 -4.25 -14.96
C PRO A 40 -6.27 -3.55 -16.22
N ILE A 41 -5.36 -4.18 -16.93
CA ILE A 41 -4.87 -3.76 -18.23
C ILE A 41 -5.29 -4.83 -19.24
N HIS A 42 -6.08 -4.45 -20.26
CA HIS A 42 -6.68 -5.35 -21.22
C HIS A 42 -7.39 -6.56 -20.57
N PRO A 43 -8.34 -6.30 -19.62
CA PRO A 43 -8.96 -7.39 -18.89
C PRO A 43 -9.76 -8.30 -19.83
N PRO A 44 -9.67 -9.62 -19.65
CA PRO A 44 -10.59 -10.52 -20.33
C PRO A 44 -12.03 -10.29 -19.84
N ALA A 45 -13.02 -10.66 -20.69
CA ALA A 45 -14.43 -10.37 -20.42
C ALA A 45 -14.98 -11.08 -19.16
N ASP A 46 -14.36 -12.17 -18.77
CA ASP A 46 -14.73 -12.99 -17.60
C ASP A 46 -13.99 -12.57 -16.32
N MET A 47 -13.15 -11.54 -16.36
CA MET A 47 -12.47 -11.06 -15.16
C MET A 47 -13.49 -10.54 -14.14
N PRO A 48 -13.46 -11.02 -12.89
CA PRO A 48 -14.39 -10.56 -11.86
C PRO A 48 -14.32 -9.04 -11.63
N VAL A 49 -15.43 -8.44 -11.28
CA VAL A 49 -15.54 -7.03 -10.91
C VAL A 49 -15.57 -6.87 -9.39
N GLY A 50 -15.11 -5.74 -8.90
CA GLY A 50 -15.09 -5.40 -7.46
C GLY A 50 -13.91 -5.98 -6.71
N ARG A 51 -13.88 -7.30 -6.48
CA ARG A 51 -12.79 -7.98 -5.77
C ARG A 51 -12.15 -9.06 -6.63
N LEU A 52 -10.85 -9.24 -6.46
CA LEU A 52 -10.09 -10.39 -6.95
C LEU A 52 -9.52 -11.13 -5.76
N THR A 53 -9.69 -12.45 -5.71
CA THR A 53 -8.91 -13.27 -4.79
C THR A 53 -7.45 -13.29 -5.21
N LEU A 54 -6.56 -13.63 -4.29
CA LEU A 54 -5.14 -13.80 -4.63
C LEU A 54 -4.97 -14.82 -5.75
N GLU A 55 -5.66 -15.95 -5.69
CA GLU A 55 -5.59 -17.02 -6.72
C GLU A 55 -6.02 -16.53 -8.11
N GLN A 56 -7.01 -15.67 -8.18
CA GLN A 56 -7.43 -15.04 -9.44
C GLN A 56 -6.38 -14.04 -9.94
N ALA A 57 -5.80 -13.25 -9.04
CA ALA A 57 -4.76 -12.27 -9.40
C ALA A 57 -3.45 -12.94 -9.85
N LEU A 58 -3.11 -14.11 -9.31
CA LEU A 58 -1.92 -14.89 -9.67
C LEU A 58 -1.94 -15.43 -11.10
N GLN A 59 -3.12 -15.45 -11.76
CA GLN A 59 -3.24 -15.87 -13.16
C GLN A 59 -2.75 -14.81 -14.15
N TYR A 60 -2.48 -13.60 -13.68
CA TYR A 60 -2.08 -12.48 -14.50
C TYR A 60 -0.65 -12.05 -14.17
N ARG A 61 0.02 -11.44 -15.14
CA ARG A 61 1.28 -10.74 -14.90
C ARG A 61 1.01 -9.47 -14.07
N TRP A 62 1.88 -9.20 -13.10
CA TRP A 62 1.76 -7.99 -12.28
C TRP A 62 2.70 -6.90 -12.78
N LEU A 63 2.15 -5.70 -12.95
CA LEU A 63 2.90 -4.50 -13.28
C LEU A 63 3.14 -3.72 -11.99
N LEU A 64 4.40 -3.61 -11.59
CA LEU A 64 4.81 -2.91 -10.39
C LEU A 64 5.34 -1.52 -10.74
N ILE A 65 4.82 -0.48 -10.10
CA ILE A 65 5.33 0.88 -10.25
C ILE A 65 6.67 0.95 -9.53
N LYS A 66 7.75 1.07 -10.28
CA LYS A 66 9.12 0.98 -9.78
C LYS A 66 9.38 1.91 -8.59
N GLU A 67 8.92 3.16 -8.67
CA GLU A 67 9.11 4.15 -7.62
C GLU A 67 8.35 3.83 -6.34
N MET A 68 7.19 3.16 -6.44
CA MET A 68 6.39 2.75 -5.30
C MET A 68 6.93 1.48 -4.64
N TYR A 69 7.45 0.57 -5.44
CA TYR A 69 7.94 -0.72 -4.97
C TYR A 69 9.43 -0.76 -4.66
N GLN A 70 10.20 0.26 -4.97
CA GLN A 70 11.57 0.37 -4.48
C GLN A 70 11.68 0.48 -2.95
N THR A 71 10.63 0.99 -2.30
CA THR A 71 10.52 1.03 -0.83
C THR A 71 9.66 -0.09 -0.24
N VAL A 72 8.88 -0.79 -1.08
CA VAL A 72 7.89 -1.80 -0.69
C VAL A 72 8.19 -3.16 -1.36
N TYR A 73 9.34 -3.33 -2.01
CA TYR A 73 9.77 -4.61 -2.61
C TYR A 73 9.88 -5.75 -1.59
N GLU A 74 9.94 -5.41 -0.32
CA GLU A 74 9.94 -6.34 0.81
C GLU A 74 8.54 -6.61 1.35
N THR A 75 7.47 -6.17 0.64
CA THR A 75 6.14 -6.53 1.10
C THR A 75 5.91 -8.02 0.94
N SER A 76 5.28 -8.58 1.96
CA SER A 76 4.88 -9.98 1.95
C SER A 76 4.03 -10.35 0.72
N LEU A 77 3.32 -9.40 0.11
CA LEU A 77 2.57 -9.64 -1.13
C LEU A 77 3.48 -9.93 -2.33
N VAL A 78 4.52 -9.13 -2.53
CA VAL A 78 5.46 -9.33 -3.64
C VAL A 78 6.23 -10.63 -3.45
N GLN A 79 6.68 -10.91 -2.22
CA GLN A 79 7.35 -12.16 -1.90
C GLN A 79 6.42 -13.36 -2.15
N GLU A 80 5.17 -13.31 -1.69
CA GLU A 80 4.19 -14.36 -1.93
C GLU A 80 3.93 -14.59 -3.42
N GLY A 81 3.83 -13.50 -4.21
CA GLY A 81 3.72 -13.59 -5.67
C GLY A 81 4.94 -14.25 -6.31
N LEU A 82 6.15 -13.88 -5.90
CA LEU A 82 7.40 -14.49 -6.40
C LEU A 82 7.48 -15.98 -6.07
N GLU A 83 7.16 -16.37 -4.85
CA GLU A 83 7.14 -17.76 -4.41
C GLU A 83 6.14 -18.61 -5.21
N ARG A 84 5.06 -18.01 -5.70
CA ARG A 84 4.04 -18.65 -6.52
C ARG A 84 4.28 -18.51 -8.03
N GLY A 85 5.43 -17.96 -8.44
CA GLY A 85 5.84 -17.88 -9.84
C GLY A 85 5.16 -16.78 -10.67
N VAL A 86 4.61 -15.75 -10.02
CA VAL A 86 4.04 -14.59 -10.73
C VAL A 86 5.14 -13.85 -11.49
N SER A 87 4.85 -13.51 -12.74
CA SER A 87 5.71 -12.66 -13.54
C SER A 87 5.52 -11.19 -13.19
N PHE A 88 6.60 -10.53 -12.80
CA PHE A 88 6.61 -9.10 -12.49
C PHE A 88 7.25 -8.30 -13.62
N THR A 89 6.65 -7.17 -13.95
CA THR A 89 7.23 -6.20 -14.88
C THR A 89 7.30 -4.83 -14.20
N PRO A 90 8.49 -4.28 -13.96
CA PRO A 90 8.63 -2.93 -13.45
C PRO A 90 8.17 -1.92 -14.52
N VAL A 91 7.33 -0.96 -14.13
CA VAL A 91 6.82 0.08 -15.01
C VAL A 91 7.12 1.46 -14.42
N GLY A 92 7.51 2.41 -15.27
CA GLY A 92 7.69 3.80 -14.89
C GLY A 92 6.35 4.53 -14.80
N GLY A 93 5.90 4.84 -13.58
CA GLY A 93 4.69 5.61 -13.33
C GLY A 93 3.36 4.92 -13.66
N ILE A 94 2.27 5.58 -13.24
CA ILE A 94 0.90 5.04 -13.36
C ILE A 94 0.40 4.98 -14.81
N ARG A 95 0.97 5.78 -15.70
CA ARG A 95 0.47 5.94 -17.09
C ARG A 95 1.15 5.04 -18.11
N SER A 96 2.26 4.41 -17.79
CA SER A 96 3.00 3.60 -18.74
C SER A 96 2.51 2.15 -18.72
N ALA A 97 1.57 1.78 -19.56
CA ALA A 97 1.24 0.38 -19.80
C ALA A 97 0.54 0.20 -21.15
N ALA A 98 1.31 0.24 -22.21
CA ALA A 98 0.92 -0.30 -23.51
C ALA A 98 1.49 -1.72 -23.62
N TYR A 99 0.91 -2.66 -22.89
CA TYR A 99 1.23 -4.09 -23.02
C TYR A 99 0.01 -4.79 -23.60
N GLY A 100 0.19 -5.56 -24.67
CA GLY A 100 -0.88 -6.24 -25.36
C GLY A 100 -1.55 -7.38 -24.57
N ASP A 101 -0.87 -7.92 -23.56
CA ASP A 101 -1.36 -9.05 -22.78
C ASP A 101 -2.13 -8.59 -21.53
N PRO A 102 -3.14 -9.36 -21.07
CA PRO A 102 -3.81 -9.11 -19.81
C PRO A 102 -2.84 -9.04 -18.65
N ALA A 103 -2.94 -7.95 -17.87
CA ALA A 103 -2.07 -7.73 -16.72
C ALA A 103 -2.80 -6.97 -15.61
N LEU A 104 -2.27 -7.03 -14.40
CA LEU A 104 -2.73 -6.26 -13.26
C LEU A 104 -1.66 -5.25 -12.85
N LYS A 105 -1.99 -3.97 -12.84
CA LYS A 105 -1.15 -2.96 -12.22
C LYS A 105 -1.50 -2.86 -10.74
N MET A 106 -0.53 -3.17 -9.89
CA MET A 106 -0.69 -3.19 -8.44
C MET A 106 -0.43 -1.80 -7.87
N VAL A 107 -1.32 -1.32 -7.01
CA VAL A 107 -1.23 0.01 -6.38
C VAL A 107 -1.84 -0.03 -4.98
N PRO A 108 -1.08 0.23 -3.91
CA PRO A 108 -1.68 0.39 -2.59
C PRO A 108 -2.74 1.50 -2.59
N ALA A 109 -3.88 1.25 -1.93
CA ALA A 109 -5.05 2.12 -2.02
C ALA A 109 -4.78 3.59 -1.67
N VAL A 110 -3.84 3.86 -0.77
CA VAL A 110 -3.44 5.23 -0.37
C VAL A 110 -2.84 6.06 -1.50
N TYR A 111 -2.34 5.43 -2.55
CA TYR A 111 -1.76 6.10 -3.72
C TYR A 111 -2.74 6.23 -4.88
N TYR A 112 -3.93 5.62 -4.77
CA TYR A 112 -4.96 5.73 -5.78
C TYR A 112 -5.78 6.99 -5.56
N ARG A 113 -5.58 8.00 -6.41
CA ARG A 113 -6.16 9.33 -6.23
C ARG A 113 -7.51 9.56 -6.94
N ARG A 114 -8.05 8.55 -7.60
CA ARG A 114 -9.34 8.69 -8.27
C ARG A 114 -10.47 8.29 -7.32
N PRO A 115 -11.55 9.07 -7.21
CA PRO A 115 -12.70 8.71 -6.37
C PRO A 115 -13.50 7.54 -6.95
N ASP A 116 -13.39 7.30 -8.25
CA ASP A 116 -14.11 6.23 -8.94
C ASP A 116 -13.31 4.92 -8.89
N LEU A 117 -13.83 3.97 -8.14
CA LEU A 117 -13.29 2.62 -8.00
C LEU A 117 -13.84 1.62 -9.03
N SER A 118 -14.71 2.05 -9.95
CA SER A 118 -15.36 1.14 -10.93
C SER A 118 -14.37 0.45 -11.86
N PHE A 119 -13.22 1.09 -12.10
CA PHE A 119 -12.16 0.59 -12.99
C PHE A 119 -11.05 -0.18 -12.27
N VAL A 120 -11.16 -0.37 -10.97
CA VAL A 120 -10.17 -1.11 -10.18
C VAL A 120 -10.79 -2.33 -9.53
N ARG A 121 -9.94 -3.24 -9.07
CA ARG A 121 -10.32 -4.38 -8.25
C ARG A 121 -9.60 -4.27 -6.92
N VAL A 122 -10.27 -4.57 -5.84
CA VAL A 122 -9.63 -4.73 -4.52
C VAL A 122 -9.07 -6.14 -4.46
N LEU A 123 -7.79 -6.27 -4.20
CA LEU A 123 -7.17 -7.58 -3.99
C LEU A 123 -7.59 -8.12 -2.63
N ASP A 124 -8.30 -9.24 -2.64
CA ASP A 124 -8.63 -9.99 -1.44
C ASP A 124 -7.47 -10.97 -1.13
N TRP A 125 -6.54 -10.48 -0.36
CA TRP A 125 -5.33 -11.19 0.02
C TRP A 125 -5.36 -11.70 1.47
N GLY A 126 -6.43 -11.37 2.21
CA GLY A 126 -6.52 -11.67 3.65
C GLY A 126 -5.64 -10.79 4.52
N ARG A 127 -4.89 -9.87 3.94
CA ARG A 127 -4.02 -8.88 4.60
C ARG A 127 -4.14 -7.55 3.88
N GLY A 128 -3.51 -6.53 4.44
CA GLY A 128 -3.33 -5.24 3.80
C GLY A 128 -1.96 -4.68 4.12
N HIS A 129 -1.66 -3.53 3.54
CA HIS A 129 -0.49 -2.76 3.92
C HIS A 129 -0.80 -1.97 5.19
N ARG A 130 0.11 -1.96 6.16
CA ARG A 130 0.00 -1.08 7.32
C ARG A 130 0.33 0.34 6.89
N PHE A 131 -0.64 1.24 7.05
CA PHE A 131 -0.47 2.67 6.83
C PHE A 131 -0.49 3.39 8.17
N GLY A 132 0.41 4.33 8.37
CA GLY A 132 0.54 4.98 9.65
C GLY A 132 1.41 6.21 9.63
N ILE A 133 1.89 6.57 10.81
CA ILE A 133 2.73 7.73 11.04
C ILE A 133 4.16 7.27 11.32
N VAL A 134 5.10 7.89 10.63
CA VAL A 134 6.53 7.82 10.98
C VAL A 134 6.88 9.03 11.82
N LEU A 135 7.42 8.78 13.00
CA LEU A 135 7.89 9.81 13.95
C LEU A 135 9.42 9.95 13.88
N GLY A 136 9.86 11.20 13.90
CA GLY A 136 11.27 11.56 13.97
C GLY A 136 11.74 11.83 15.40
N GLN A 137 12.53 12.89 15.56
CA GLN A 137 13.10 13.29 16.86
C GLN A 137 12.05 13.69 17.90
N LYS A 138 10.89 14.21 17.46
CA LYS A 138 9.81 14.66 18.36
C LYS A 138 8.84 13.53 18.78
N ARG A 139 9.28 12.29 18.72
CA ARG A 139 8.47 11.13 19.10
C ARG A 139 7.94 11.14 20.53
N GLU A 140 8.54 11.96 21.40
CA GLU A 140 8.15 12.11 22.82
C GLU A 140 7.44 13.45 23.10
N ASP A 141 7.25 14.30 22.07
CA ASP A 141 6.54 15.57 22.23
C ASP A 141 5.07 15.29 22.61
N PRO A 142 4.58 15.85 23.74
CA PRO A 142 3.23 15.57 24.23
C PRO A 142 2.13 15.96 23.24
N VAL A 143 2.31 17.02 22.46
CA VAL A 143 1.32 17.50 21.47
C VAL A 143 1.29 16.54 20.28
N VAL A 144 2.46 16.15 19.77
CA VAL A 144 2.56 15.17 18.69
C VAL A 144 1.95 13.84 19.12
N MET A 145 2.24 13.38 20.32
CA MET A 145 1.70 12.12 20.84
C MET A 145 0.20 12.18 21.15
N ALA A 146 -0.33 13.33 21.57
CA ALA A 146 -1.78 13.51 21.72
C ALA A 146 -2.50 13.40 20.36
N TYR A 147 -1.94 14.01 19.32
CA TYR A 147 -2.46 13.92 17.96
C TYR A 147 -2.42 12.46 17.43
N VAL A 148 -1.30 11.78 17.61
CA VAL A 148 -1.15 10.37 17.22
C VAL A 148 -2.19 9.49 17.90
N ARG A 149 -2.38 9.63 19.22
CA ARG A 149 -3.38 8.87 19.98
C ARG A 149 -4.82 9.12 19.49
N ALA A 150 -5.16 10.38 19.19
CA ALA A 150 -6.47 10.72 18.64
C ALA A 150 -6.71 10.01 17.29
N LEU A 151 -5.71 9.98 16.41
CA LEU A 151 -5.79 9.25 15.14
C LEU A 151 -5.90 7.74 15.33
N GLN A 152 -5.13 7.16 16.25
CA GLN A 152 -5.20 5.73 16.55
C GLN A 152 -6.59 5.29 17.07
N GLN A 153 -7.29 6.17 17.75
CA GLN A 153 -8.65 5.88 18.24
C GLN A 153 -9.71 5.94 17.13
N GLN A 154 -9.53 6.79 16.12
CA GLN A 154 -10.57 7.06 15.13
C GLN A 154 -10.36 6.29 13.82
N LEU A 155 -9.13 6.16 13.34
CA LEU A 155 -8.85 5.65 11.99
C LEU A 155 -9.01 4.13 11.81
N PRO A 156 -8.79 3.24 12.79
CA PRO A 156 -8.98 1.80 12.59
C PRO A 156 -10.38 1.43 12.13
N SER A 157 -11.40 2.11 12.68
CA SER A 157 -12.80 1.90 12.28
C SER A 157 -13.08 2.31 10.82
N LEU A 158 -12.27 3.19 10.27
CA LEU A 158 -12.37 3.63 8.89
C LEU A 158 -11.91 2.55 7.91
N SER A 159 -10.83 1.85 8.24
CA SER A 159 -10.31 0.74 7.45
C SER A 159 -11.34 -0.38 7.32
N GLU A 160 -11.98 -0.74 8.42
CA GLU A 160 -13.04 -1.77 8.42
C GLU A 160 -14.26 -1.33 7.58
N LYS A 161 -14.69 -0.07 7.70
CA LYS A 161 -15.82 0.46 6.94
C LYS A 161 -15.55 0.58 5.44
N LEU A 162 -14.36 1.03 5.07
CA LEU A 162 -14.02 1.30 3.67
C LEU A 162 -13.59 0.04 2.92
N PHE A 163 -12.89 -0.86 3.58
CA PHE A 163 -12.19 -1.96 2.93
C PHE A 163 -12.53 -3.34 3.49
N GLY A 164 -13.24 -3.42 4.61
CA GLY A 164 -13.50 -4.68 5.31
C GLY A 164 -12.24 -5.30 5.94
N LEU A 165 -11.24 -4.48 6.24
CA LEU A 165 -9.97 -4.90 6.85
C LEU A 165 -9.90 -4.42 8.30
N LYS A 166 -9.48 -5.30 9.21
CA LYS A 166 -9.22 -4.96 10.62
C LYS A 166 -7.74 -4.80 10.87
N LEU A 167 -7.40 -3.84 11.72
CA LEU A 167 -6.05 -3.72 12.28
C LEU A 167 -5.91 -4.78 13.38
N GLU A 168 -4.99 -5.72 13.21
CA GLU A 168 -4.60 -6.68 14.25
C GLU A 168 -3.48 -6.14 15.13
#